data_c9a6526f75fe35bae30ff1455d4d252f
#
_entry.id   c9a6526f75fe35bae30ff1455d4d252f
#
_cell.length_a   1.000
_cell.length_b   1.000
_cell.length_c   1.000
_cell.angle_alpha   90.00
_cell.angle_beta   90.00
_cell.angle_gamma   90.00
#
_symmetry.space_group_name_H-M   'P 1'
#
loop_
_entity.id
_entity.type
_entity.pdbx_description
1 polymer ?
#
loop_
_entity_poly.entity_id
_entity_poly.type
_entity_poly.pdbx_seq_one_letter_code
_entity_poly.pdbx_strand_id
1 'polypeptide(L)'
;MDQPIFLVYNEQFQSILGTGADLKVAFEEDFPFAYQGGVYTPANDVLYVTSNQYSLATGQDKVAIVSKMTRNIYGQWARHQVPNQVRNPAGGAAYDDGVLDGVLFCAQGDMENPTGLVQMEADYPFRIRTLVNNYYGRRFNSLKDVAVHSDGSIYFTDPVYGHDQGLRPAPELPNQVYRFDPHTGDVRVVADGFGRPSGICFSPKEGTCYISDTEFIHGNGHVDFERASTIYAYDVGDRAQSKFLMNRRVFAMADVGVPDGLKCDLAGNVYAACGDGLSVWSPGGVLLGKVLVPGGLANFSFGRKGELFLLNGKKLWILRVADTVKGALVNRESLRYEEVD
;
A
#
# COMPACT_ATOMS: atom_id res chain seq x y z
N MET A 1 -30.94 9.41 9.25
CA MET A 1 -30.29 8.52 10.24
C MET A 1 -28.84 8.45 9.82
N ASP A 2 -27.94 8.83 10.70
CA ASP A 2 -26.50 8.69 10.43
C ASP A 2 -26.19 7.20 10.27
N GLN A 3 -25.48 6.84 9.21
CA GLN A 3 -25.06 5.45 9.00
C GLN A 3 -24.07 5.07 10.11
N PRO A 4 -24.16 3.83 10.65
CA PRO A 4 -23.21 3.38 11.64
C PRO A 4 -21.80 3.34 11.05
N ILE A 5 -20.82 3.84 11.79
CA ILE A 5 -19.40 3.85 11.35
C ILE A 5 -18.85 2.41 11.21
N PHE A 6 -19.30 1.49 12.07
CA PHE A 6 -18.86 0.10 12.09
C PHE A 6 -20.00 -0.83 11.66
N LEU A 7 -19.75 -1.60 10.60
CA LEU A 7 -20.66 -2.68 10.15
C LEU A 7 -20.09 -4.02 10.60
N VAL A 8 -20.78 -4.68 11.49
CA VAL A 8 -20.39 -5.98 12.05
C VAL A 8 -21.17 -7.09 11.35
N TYR A 9 -20.49 -7.96 10.62
CA TYR A 9 -21.10 -9.12 9.96
C TYR A 9 -20.79 -10.43 10.68
N ASN A 10 -19.72 -10.44 11.51
CA ASN A 10 -19.28 -11.60 12.27
C ASN A 10 -18.80 -11.18 13.66
N GLU A 11 -19.04 -11.98 14.69
CA GLU A 11 -18.64 -11.71 16.08
C GLU A 11 -17.13 -11.51 16.22
N GLN A 12 -16.33 -12.15 15.37
CA GLN A 12 -14.87 -11.94 15.35
C GLN A 12 -14.50 -10.47 15.10
N PHE A 13 -15.31 -9.73 14.32
CA PHE A 13 -15.06 -8.31 14.10
C PHE A 13 -15.25 -7.46 15.37
N GLN A 14 -16.15 -7.87 16.26
CA GLN A 14 -16.31 -7.20 17.55
C GLN A 14 -15.03 -7.34 18.40
N SER A 15 -14.36 -8.48 18.34
CA SER A 15 -13.08 -8.69 19.01
C SER A 15 -11.97 -7.83 18.43
N ILE A 16 -11.99 -7.60 17.10
CA ILE A 16 -11.06 -6.68 16.41
C ILE A 16 -11.33 -5.24 16.86
N LEU A 17 -12.59 -4.80 16.89
CA LEU A 17 -12.96 -3.46 17.34
C LEU A 17 -12.61 -3.23 18.82
N GLY A 18 -12.85 -4.21 19.66
CA GLY A 18 -12.73 -4.06 21.11
C GLY A 18 -13.81 -3.14 21.70
N THR A 19 -13.65 -2.74 22.95
CA THR A 19 -14.66 -1.93 23.68
C THR A 19 -14.53 -0.43 23.45
N GLY A 20 -13.46 0.04 22.82
CA GLY A 20 -13.13 1.46 22.67
C GLY A 20 -12.83 1.88 21.23
N ALA A 21 -13.40 1.18 20.23
CA ALA A 21 -13.18 1.53 18.84
C ALA A 21 -13.62 2.97 18.55
N ASP A 22 -12.73 3.74 17.91
CA ASP A 22 -12.94 5.16 17.61
C ASP A 22 -12.35 5.50 16.25
N LEU A 23 -13.04 6.35 15.50
CA LEU A 23 -12.59 6.83 14.20
C LEU A 23 -12.65 8.37 14.19
N LYS A 24 -11.52 9.01 13.96
CA LYS A 24 -11.45 10.47 13.91
C LYS A 24 -10.48 10.99 12.86
N VAL A 25 -10.75 12.19 12.37
CA VAL A 25 -9.81 12.95 11.54
C VAL A 25 -8.65 13.42 12.42
N ALA A 26 -7.44 13.05 12.03
CA ALA A 26 -6.21 13.46 12.72
C ALA A 26 -5.56 14.68 12.07
N PHE A 27 -5.69 14.79 10.74
CA PHE A 27 -5.12 15.89 9.99
C PHE A 27 -5.88 16.08 8.66
N GLU A 28 -5.98 17.32 8.17
CA GLU A 28 -6.69 17.68 6.93
C GLU A 28 -5.94 18.79 6.19
N GLU A 29 -5.96 18.72 4.86
CA GLU A 29 -5.40 19.72 3.94
C GLU A 29 -6.37 20.00 2.77
N ASP A 30 -6.16 21.11 2.08
CA ASP A 30 -6.97 21.48 0.94
C ASP A 30 -6.67 20.67 -0.32
N PHE A 31 -5.55 19.94 -0.37
CA PHE A 31 -5.15 19.06 -1.47
C PHE A 31 -5.06 17.59 -1.02
N PRO A 32 -5.07 16.63 -1.95
CA PRO A 32 -5.12 15.20 -1.62
C PRO A 32 -3.76 14.64 -1.16
N PHE A 33 -3.23 15.09 0.00
CA PHE A 33 -1.89 14.77 0.49
C PHE A 33 -1.71 13.33 0.96
N ALA A 34 -2.78 12.63 1.38
CA ALA A 34 -2.77 11.31 1.98
C ALA A 34 -3.61 10.33 1.17
N TYR A 35 -3.04 9.76 0.12
CA TYR A 35 -3.76 8.88 -0.80
C TYR A 35 -3.15 7.48 -0.88
N GLN A 36 -1.82 7.39 -1.07
CA GLN A 36 -1.08 6.14 -1.15
C GLN A 36 0.14 6.18 -0.20
N GLY A 37 1.04 5.23 -0.32
CA GLY A 37 2.17 5.08 0.59
C GLY A 37 1.76 4.38 1.86
N GLY A 38 1.44 5.15 2.91
CA GLY A 38 1.05 4.58 4.20
C GLY A 38 2.16 3.75 4.83
N VAL A 39 3.37 4.29 4.93
CA VAL A 39 4.51 3.62 5.54
C VAL A 39 4.76 4.20 6.91
N TYR A 40 4.46 3.41 7.94
CA TYR A 40 4.70 3.79 9.32
C TYR A 40 5.99 3.19 9.84
N THR A 41 6.85 4.02 10.43
CA THR A 41 8.10 3.63 11.07
C THR A 41 7.96 3.75 12.59
N PRO A 42 7.80 2.64 13.32
CA PRO A 42 7.49 2.67 14.75
C PRO A 42 8.61 3.25 15.61
N ALA A 43 9.88 3.11 15.20
CA ALA A 43 11.02 3.61 15.94
C ALA A 43 10.94 5.11 16.20
N ASN A 44 10.56 5.88 15.18
CA ASN A 44 10.52 7.34 15.23
C ASN A 44 9.09 7.92 15.31
N ASP A 45 8.06 7.06 15.35
CA ASP A 45 6.64 7.47 15.31
C ASP A 45 6.33 8.38 14.10
N VAL A 46 6.79 7.97 12.93
CA VAL A 46 6.66 8.71 11.67
C VAL A 46 5.81 7.93 10.69
N LEU A 47 4.91 8.62 10.00
CA LEU A 47 4.13 8.07 8.90
C LEU A 47 4.49 8.81 7.60
N TYR A 48 4.97 8.07 6.59
CA TYR A 48 5.13 8.59 5.23
C TYR A 48 3.87 8.30 4.43
N VAL A 49 3.37 9.32 3.73
CA VAL A 49 2.22 9.21 2.85
C VAL A 49 2.53 9.85 1.50
N THR A 50 1.88 9.37 0.45
CA THR A 50 1.97 9.97 -0.88
C THR A 50 0.63 10.57 -1.27
N SER A 51 0.67 11.72 -1.94
CA SER A 51 -0.53 12.40 -2.41
C SER A 51 -1.15 11.67 -3.60
N ASN A 52 -2.45 11.90 -3.85
CA ASN A 52 -2.97 11.72 -5.19
C ASN A 52 -2.38 12.82 -6.09
N GLN A 53 -2.49 12.62 -7.40
CA GLN A 53 -2.10 13.63 -8.37
C GLN A 53 -2.94 14.90 -8.19
N TYR A 54 -2.28 16.04 -8.20
CA TYR A 54 -2.92 17.36 -8.18
C TYR A 54 -2.15 18.33 -9.08
N SER A 55 -2.84 19.33 -9.59
CA SER A 55 -2.20 20.35 -10.42
C SER A 55 -1.50 21.38 -9.53
N LEU A 56 -0.25 21.68 -9.84
CA LEU A 56 0.45 22.82 -9.22
C LEU A 56 -0.21 24.14 -9.65
N ALA A 57 -0.06 25.18 -8.82
CA ALA A 57 -0.61 26.52 -9.11
C ALA A 57 -0.11 27.12 -10.43
N THR A 58 1.00 26.62 -10.95
CA THR A 58 1.56 26.96 -12.27
C THR A 58 0.80 26.37 -13.46
N GLY A 59 -0.16 25.46 -13.22
CA GLY A 59 -1.18 25.02 -14.19
C GLY A 59 -0.73 24.01 -15.24
N GLN A 60 0.49 23.50 -15.22
CA GLN A 60 0.98 22.69 -16.34
C GLN A 60 1.11 21.20 -16.06
N ASP A 61 1.45 20.74 -14.84
CA ASP A 61 1.69 19.33 -14.61
C ASP A 61 0.94 18.79 -13.37
N LYS A 62 0.40 17.60 -13.51
CA LYS A 62 -0.08 16.82 -12.38
C LYS A 62 1.11 16.15 -11.69
N VAL A 63 1.22 16.32 -10.39
CA VAL A 63 2.28 15.73 -9.57
C VAL A 63 1.71 15.00 -8.38
N ALA A 64 2.38 13.95 -7.95
CA ALA A 64 2.24 13.38 -6.63
C ALA A 64 3.52 13.63 -5.82
N ILE A 65 3.40 13.81 -4.51
CA ILE A 65 4.51 14.13 -3.60
C ILE A 65 4.52 13.20 -2.40
N VAL A 66 5.68 13.09 -1.74
CA VAL A 66 5.83 12.45 -0.44
C VAL A 66 5.66 13.48 0.67
N SER A 67 4.91 13.14 1.70
CA SER A 67 4.82 13.89 2.95
C SER A 67 5.27 13.02 4.13
N LYS A 68 6.08 13.60 5.02
CA LYS A 68 6.46 13.03 6.30
C LYS A 68 5.50 13.57 7.37
N MET A 69 4.72 12.69 7.98
CA MET A 69 3.78 13.02 9.04
C MET A 69 4.41 12.69 10.37
N THR A 70 4.43 13.66 11.28
CA THR A 70 4.92 13.49 12.65
C THR A 70 3.86 13.89 13.64
N ARG A 71 3.89 13.36 14.84
CA ARG A 71 3.04 13.83 15.94
C ARG A 71 3.86 14.24 17.16
N ASN A 72 3.41 15.28 17.82
CA ASN A 72 4.02 15.75 19.04
C ASN A 72 3.54 14.92 20.25
N ILE A 73 4.10 15.20 21.43
CA ILE A 73 3.77 14.54 22.69
C ILE A 73 2.28 14.68 23.11
N TYR A 74 1.58 15.66 22.56
CA TYR A 74 0.14 15.87 22.78
C TYR A 74 -0.74 15.14 21.74
N GLY A 75 -0.13 14.36 20.83
CA GLY A 75 -0.83 13.63 19.77
C GLY A 75 -1.28 14.48 18.59
N GLN A 76 -0.81 15.72 18.47
CA GLN A 76 -1.13 16.59 17.33
C GLN A 76 -0.22 16.27 16.15
N TRP A 77 -0.80 16.13 14.97
CA TRP A 77 -0.09 15.81 13.74
C TRP A 77 0.38 17.06 13.01
N ALA A 78 1.54 16.96 12.42
CA ALA A 78 2.12 17.95 11.52
C ALA A 78 2.59 17.26 10.22
N ARG A 79 2.39 17.92 9.10
CA ARG A 79 2.86 17.49 7.80
C ARG A 79 4.12 18.26 7.40
N HIS A 80 5.15 17.53 7.00
CA HIS A 80 6.37 18.07 6.43
C HIS A 80 6.49 17.58 4.99
N GLN A 81 6.59 18.50 4.06
CA GLN A 81 6.84 18.14 2.67
C GLN A 81 8.26 17.67 2.51
N VAL A 82 8.42 16.46 1.97
CA VAL A 82 9.73 15.94 1.56
C VAL A 82 10.09 16.55 0.21
N PRO A 83 11.36 16.94 -0.04
CA PRO A 83 11.81 17.40 -1.35
C PRO A 83 11.40 16.39 -2.44
N ASN A 84 10.78 16.88 -3.53
CA ASN A 84 10.19 16.02 -4.55
C ASN A 84 11.27 15.38 -5.44
N GLN A 85 11.93 14.34 -4.93
CA GLN A 85 12.92 13.56 -5.66
C GLN A 85 12.34 12.28 -6.25
N VAL A 86 11.31 11.70 -5.61
CA VAL A 86 10.58 10.52 -6.12
C VAL A 86 9.51 11.00 -7.09
N ARG A 87 9.59 10.59 -8.35
CA ARG A 87 8.67 11.04 -9.41
C ARG A 87 7.34 10.32 -9.33
N ASN A 88 6.27 11.06 -9.01
CA ASN A 88 4.90 10.55 -8.85
C ASN A 88 4.85 9.29 -7.98
N PRO A 89 5.22 9.38 -6.68
CA PRO A 89 5.23 8.25 -5.78
C PRO A 89 3.80 7.69 -5.58
N ALA A 90 3.71 6.37 -5.52
CA ALA A 90 2.48 5.63 -5.23
C ALA A 90 2.63 4.84 -3.91
N GLY A 91 2.43 3.52 -3.91
CA GLY A 91 2.59 2.67 -2.75
C GLY A 91 4.02 2.61 -2.23
N GLY A 92 4.19 2.14 -1.01
CA GLY A 92 5.49 2.06 -0.38
C GLY A 92 5.56 1.04 0.76
N ALA A 93 6.79 0.75 1.18
CA ALA A 93 7.10 -0.12 2.30
C ALA A 93 8.31 0.41 3.07
N ALA A 94 8.39 0.09 4.36
CA ALA A 94 9.63 0.28 5.11
C ALA A 94 10.71 -0.65 4.52
N TYR A 95 11.92 -0.16 4.37
CA TYR A 95 13.00 -0.91 3.75
C TYR A 95 14.35 -0.50 4.28
N ASP A 96 15.04 -1.50 4.85
CA ASP A 96 16.41 -1.41 5.30
C ASP A 96 17.21 -2.49 4.57
N ASP A 97 18.25 -2.09 3.84
CA ASP A 97 19.16 -3.01 3.13
C ASP A 97 20.49 -3.21 3.85
N GLY A 98 20.58 -2.76 5.10
CA GLY A 98 21.81 -2.79 5.90
C GLY A 98 22.80 -1.65 5.56
N VAL A 99 22.53 -0.84 4.56
CA VAL A 99 23.31 0.34 4.16
C VAL A 99 22.53 1.63 4.36
N LEU A 100 21.24 1.59 4.02
CA LEU A 100 20.35 2.72 4.09
C LEU A 100 19.01 2.28 4.71
N ASP A 101 18.74 2.75 5.94
CA ASP A 101 17.41 2.67 6.55
C ASP A 101 16.50 3.75 5.95
N GLY A 102 15.34 3.34 5.45
CA GLY A 102 14.46 4.28 4.79
C GLY A 102 13.13 3.71 4.32
N VAL A 103 12.59 4.35 3.32
CA VAL A 103 11.29 4.02 2.73
C VAL A 103 11.47 3.69 1.26
N LEU A 104 10.91 2.56 0.86
CA LEU A 104 10.81 2.15 -0.54
C LEU A 104 9.50 2.66 -1.12
N PHE A 105 9.57 3.32 -2.28
CA PHE A 105 8.40 3.80 -3.01
C PHE A 105 8.34 3.19 -4.42
N CYS A 106 7.13 2.94 -4.87
CA CYS A 106 6.80 2.79 -6.27
C CYS A 106 6.76 4.18 -6.91
N ALA A 107 7.79 4.57 -7.64
CA ALA A 107 7.78 5.79 -8.44
C ALA A 107 7.08 5.49 -9.76
N GLN A 108 5.94 6.14 -10.05
CA GLN A 108 5.23 5.93 -11.32
C GLN A 108 5.97 6.55 -12.52
N GLY A 109 6.90 7.48 -12.27
CA GLY A 109 7.58 8.23 -13.32
C GLY A 109 6.67 9.27 -13.98
N ASP A 110 7.09 9.73 -15.16
CA ASP A 110 6.34 10.64 -16.03
C ASP A 110 6.68 10.37 -17.51
N MET A 111 6.35 11.27 -18.42
CA MET A 111 6.64 11.09 -19.86
C MET A 111 8.14 11.01 -20.16
N GLU A 112 8.98 11.65 -19.36
CA GLU A 112 10.43 11.75 -19.56
C GLU A 112 11.20 10.79 -18.65
N ASN A 113 10.71 10.59 -17.41
CA ASN A 113 11.39 9.81 -16.38
C ASN A 113 10.77 8.41 -16.25
N PRO A 114 11.58 7.34 -16.16
CA PRO A 114 11.08 5.98 -16.02
C PRO A 114 10.36 5.79 -14.67
N THR A 115 9.43 4.84 -14.65
CA THR A 115 8.90 4.27 -13.42
C THR A 115 9.93 3.33 -12.79
N GLY A 116 9.86 3.09 -11.48
CA GLY A 116 10.78 2.16 -10.81
C GLY A 116 10.59 2.07 -9.31
N LEU A 117 11.32 1.15 -8.69
CA LEU A 117 11.45 1.09 -7.23
C LEU A 117 12.53 2.08 -6.79
N VAL A 118 12.16 3.00 -5.92
CA VAL A 118 13.04 4.06 -5.40
C VAL A 118 13.09 3.98 -3.88
N GLN A 119 14.29 3.74 -3.34
CA GLN A 119 14.56 3.86 -1.92
C GLN A 119 14.88 5.31 -1.58
N MET A 120 14.32 5.83 -0.50
CA MET A 120 14.52 7.18 0.01
C MET A 120 14.98 7.09 1.48
N GLU A 121 15.98 7.88 1.86
CA GLU A 121 16.38 8.02 3.27
C GLU A 121 15.20 8.52 4.12
N ALA A 122 15.10 8.02 5.36
CA ALA A 122 14.05 8.42 6.29
C ALA A 122 14.17 9.88 6.75
N ASP A 123 15.39 10.44 6.74
CA ASP A 123 15.67 11.79 7.23
C ASP A 123 16.41 12.64 6.18
N TYR A 124 16.47 13.95 6.46
CA TYR A 124 17.19 14.90 5.63
C TYR A 124 18.64 14.47 5.42
N PRO A 125 19.15 14.48 4.21
CA PRO A 125 18.64 15.19 3.02
C PRO A 125 17.67 14.38 2.15
N PHE A 126 17.13 13.23 2.60
CA PHE A 126 16.19 12.37 1.87
C PHE A 126 16.76 11.91 0.51
N ARG A 127 18.04 11.52 0.50
CA ARG A 127 18.67 11.01 -0.72
C ARG A 127 17.89 9.82 -1.25
N ILE A 128 17.85 9.71 -2.57
CA ILE A 128 17.17 8.62 -3.23
C ILE A 128 18.14 7.71 -3.97
N ARG A 129 17.77 6.44 -4.09
CA ARG A 129 18.44 5.45 -4.93
C ARG A 129 17.39 4.64 -5.70
N THR A 130 17.52 4.60 -7.02
CA THR A 130 16.71 3.70 -7.85
C THR A 130 17.28 2.30 -7.76
N LEU A 131 16.45 1.33 -7.35
CA LEU A 131 16.83 -0.09 -7.25
C LEU A 131 16.65 -0.80 -8.60
N VAL A 132 15.51 -0.58 -9.24
CA VAL A 132 15.17 -1.15 -10.54
C VAL A 132 14.15 -0.26 -11.26
N ASN A 133 14.27 -0.11 -12.59
CA ASN A 133 13.39 0.73 -13.40
C ASN A 133 13.02 0.15 -14.78
N ASN A 134 13.40 -1.09 -15.04
CA ASN A 134 13.08 -1.79 -16.30
C ASN A 134 13.12 -3.30 -16.14
N TYR A 135 12.47 -4.01 -17.05
CA TYR A 135 12.52 -5.45 -17.19
C TYR A 135 13.33 -5.80 -18.43
N TYR A 136 14.61 -6.12 -18.25
CA TYR A 136 15.55 -6.46 -19.33
C TYR A 136 15.52 -5.48 -20.52
N GLY A 137 15.56 -4.17 -20.21
CA GLY A 137 15.55 -3.08 -21.18
C GLY A 137 14.15 -2.59 -21.60
N ARG A 138 13.07 -3.31 -21.28
CA ARG A 138 11.69 -2.84 -21.49
C ARG A 138 11.21 -2.04 -20.27
N ARG A 139 10.58 -0.89 -20.51
CA ARG A 139 10.10 -0.02 -19.44
C ARG A 139 8.91 -0.66 -18.73
N PHE A 140 8.91 -0.62 -17.39
CA PHE A 140 7.70 -0.89 -16.62
C PHE A 140 6.60 0.12 -16.96
N ASN A 141 5.34 -0.23 -16.70
CA ASN A 141 4.18 0.60 -17.03
C ASN A 141 4.04 1.79 -16.05
N SER A 142 3.63 1.50 -14.80
CA SER A 142 3.60 2.46 -13.70
C SER A 142 3.44 1.73 -12.37
N LEU A 143 4.54 1.50 -11.68
CA LEU A 143 4.54 0.74 -10.44
C LEU A 143 3.53 1.31 -9.45
N LYS A 144 2.71 0.42 -8.83
CA LYS A 144 1.58 0.85 -7.99
C LYS A 144 1.79 0.56 -6.51
N ASP A 145 2.10 -0.68 -6.12
CA ASP A 145 2.31 -1.05 -4.72
C ASP A 145 3.45 -2.07 -4.57
N VAL A 146 3.98 -2.20 -3.35
CA VAL A 146 5.19 -2.97 -3.07
C VAL A 146 5.10 -3.65 -1.71
N ALA A 147 5.60 -4.89 -1.65
CA ALA A 147 5.78 -5.64 -0.42
C ALA A 147 7.18 -6.25 -0.36
N VAL A 148 7.83 -6.14 0.79
CA VAL A 148 9.15 -6.73 1.05
C VAL A 148 8.95 -8.06 1.77
N HIS A 149 9.53 -9.14 1.23
CA HIS A 149 9.52 -10.46 1.84
C HIS A 149 10.71 -10.60 2.81
N SER A 150 10.62 -11.48 3.80
CA SER A 150 11.67 -11.65 4.84
C SER A 150 13.01 -12.16 4.29
N ASP A 151 13.04 -12.77 3.09
CA ASP A 151 14.28 -13.13 2.40
C ASP A 151 14.99 -11.95 1.72
N GLY A 152 14.47 -10.73 1.87
CA GLY A 152 14.98 -9.51 1.28
C GLY A 152 14.47 -9.22 -0.15
N SER A 153 13.76 -10.17 -0.77
CA SER A 153 13.19 -9.93 -2.10
C SER A 153 11.99 -8.98 -2.05
N ILE A 154 11.82 -8.21 -3.11
CA ILE A 154 10.83 -7.15 -3.22
C ILE A 154 9.82 -7.53 -4.30
N TYR A 155 8.54 -7.55 -3.95
CA TYR A 155 7.44 -7.85 -4.85
C TYR A 155 6.66 -6.57 -5.14
N PHE A 156 6.34 -6.30 -6.40
CA PHE A 156 5.64 -5.09 -6.80
C PHE A 156 4.68 -5.31 -7.96
N THR A 157 3.64 -4.50 -8.01
CA THR A 157 2.62 -4.51 -9.04
C THR A 157 2.89 -3.43 -10.09
N ASP A 158 2.63 -3.74 -11.37
CA ASP A 158 2.90 -2.85 -12.50
C ASP A 158 1.69 -2.73 -13.44
N PRO A 159 0.64 -2.01 -13.03
CA PRO A 159 -0.52 -1.75 -13.87
C PRO A 159 -0.31 -0.59 -14.84
N VAL A 160 -1.20 -0.44 -15.81
CA VAL A 160 -1.20 0.64 -16.80
C VAL A 160 -1.82 1.95 -16.31
N TYR A 161 -2.07 2.12 -15.01
CA TYR A 161 -2.73 3.31 -14.48
C TYR A 161 -2.07 4.62 -14.91
N GLY A 162 -0.74 4.69 -14.92
CA GLY A 162 -0.02 5.89 -15.33
C GLY A 162 -0.30 6.29 -16.78
N HIS A 163 -0.48 5.32 -17.69
CA HIS A 163 -0.90 5.59 -19.06
C HIS A 163 -2.34 6.10 -19.12
N ASP A 164 -3.27 5.40 -18.45
CA ASP A 164 -4.69 5.80 -18.39
C ASP A 164 -4.87 7.22 -17.84
N GLN A 165 -4.00 7.65 -16.94
CA GLN A 165 -4.00 8.97 -16.30
C GLN A 165 -3.25 10.04 -17.11
N GLY A 166 -2.63 9.66 -18.23
CA GLY A 166 -1.83 10.55 -19.07
C GLY A 166 -0.45 10.90 -18.52
N LEU A 167 0.04 10.18 -17.50
CA LEU A 167 1.38 10.37 -16.93
C LEU A 167 2.47 9.64 -17.70
N ARG A 168 2.13 8.50 -18.29
CA ARG A 168 3.09 7.57 -18.89
C ARG A 168 2.82 7.37 -20.38
N PRO A 169 3.85 7.08 -21.18
CA PRO A 169 3.66 6.63 -22.56
C PRO A 169 2.89 5.32 -22.60
N ALA A 170 2.52 4.88 -23.80
CA ALA A 170 1.87 3.58 -24.01
C ALA A 170 2.68 2.44 -23.38
N PRO A 171 2.00 1.42 -22.82
CA PRO A 171 2.67 0.33 -22.11
C PRO A 171 3.52 -0.52 -23.07
N GLU A 172 4.65 -1.01 -22.58
CA GLU A 172 5.53 -1.96 -23.28
C GLU A 172 5.42 -3.38 -22.70
N LEU A 173 4.81 -3.53 -21.54
CA LEU A 173 4.65 -4.77 -20.79
C LEU A 173 3.18 -5.02 -20.44
N PRO A 174 2.75 -6.27 -20.27
CA PRO A 174 1.45 -6.58 -19.70
C PRO A 174 1.32 -6.11 -18.25
N ASN A 175 0.09 -6.05 -17.75
CA ASN A 175 -0.20 -5.83 -16.32
C ASN A 175 0.25 -7.05 -15.51
N GLN A 176 1.34 -6.94 -14.80
CA GLN A 176 2.03 -8.05 -14.15
C GLN A 176 2.47 -7.72 -12.73
N VAL A 177 2.85 -8.77 -12.01
CA VAL A 177 3.50 -8.68 -10.70
C VAL A 177 4.92 -9.22 -10.84
N TYR A 178 5.87 -8.48 -10.32
CA TYR A 178 7.29 -8.78 -10.40
C TYR A 178 7.89 -9.08 -9.03
N ARG A 179 8.94 -9.87 -9.01
CA ARG A 179 9.86 -10.05 -7.90
C ARG A 179 11.22 -9.51 -8.31
N PHE A 180 11.79 -8.65 -7.51
CA PHE A 180 13.15 -8.16 -7.62
C PHE A 180 13.99 -8.69 -6.46
N ASP A 181 15.17 -9.20 -6.76
CA ASP A 181 16.16 -9.60 -5.78
C ASP A 181 17.29 -8.55 -5.74
N PRO A 182 17.39 -7.75 -4.67
CA PRO A 182 18.38 -6.68 -4.59
C PRO A 182 19.82 -7.18 -4.44
N HIS A 183 20.03 -8.46 -4.02
CA HIS A 183 21.35 -9.03 -3.88
C HIS A 183 21.94 -9.47 -5.22
N THR A 184 21.11 -10.01 -6.10
CA THR A 184 21.53 -10.49 -7.43
C THR A 184 21.24 -9.53 -8.56
N GLY A 185 20.28 -8.61 -8.35
CA GLY A 185 19.76 -7.73 -9.38
C GLY A 185 18.71 -8.39 -10.29
N ASP A 186 18.32 -9.63 -9.99
CA ASP A 186 17.35 -10.40 -10.81
C ASP A 186 15.95 -9.83 -10.70
N VAL A 187 15.29 -9.68 -11.86
CA VAL A 187 13.87 -9.34 -11.97
C VAL A 187 13.13 -10.47 -12.64
N ARG A 188 12.03 -10.92 -12.04
CA ARG A 188 11.18 -11.96 -12.63
C ARG A 188 9.71 -11.56 -12.56
N VAL A 189 8.95 -11.94 -13.60
CA VAL A 189 7.49 -12.01 -13.52
C VAL A 189 7.12 -13.18 -12.63
N VAL A 190 6.29 -12.94 -11.62
CA VAL A 190 5.85 -13.95 -10.65
C VAL A 190 4.35 -14.22 -10.69
N ALA A 191 3.57 -13.29 -11.25
CA ALA A 191 2.16 -13.49 -11.54
C ALA A 191 1.71 -12.58 -12.69
N ASP A 192 0.74 -13.05 -13.48
CA ASP A 192 0.15 -12.35 -14.62
C ASP A 192 -1.37 -12.57 -14.71
N GLY A 193 -1.98 -12.15 -15.80
CA GLY A 193 -3.41 -12.32 -16.05
C GLY A 193 -4.28 -11.42 -15.17
N PHE A 194 -3.79 -10.24 -14.81
CA PHE A 194 -4.53 -9.18 -14.13
C PHE A 194 -5.02 -8.13 -15.13
N GLY A 195 -6.15 -7.54 -14.79
CA GLY A 195 -6.59 -6.34 -15.47
C GLY A 195 -5.81 -5.10 -15.01
N ARG A 196 -5.78 -4.86 -13.68
CA ARG A 196 -4.99 -3.78 -13.04
C ARG A 196 -4.56 -4.21 -11.64
N PRO A 197 -3.41 -4.92 -11.50
CA PRO A 197 -2.92 -5.30 -10.18
C PRO A 197 -2.56 -4.06 -9.37
N SER A 198 -3.07 -3.95 -8.14
CA SER A 198 -2.87 -2.78 -7.27
C SER A 198 -2.18 -3.18 -5.98
N GLY A 199 -2.92 -3.32 -4.87
CA GLY A 199 -2.35 -3.66 -3.57
C GLY A 199 -1.71 -5.05 -3.54
N ILE A 200 -0.62 -5.17 -2.78
CA ILE A 200 0.08 -6.43 -2.55
C ILE A 200 0.51 -6.55 -1.10
N CYS A 201 0.27 -7.70 -0.46
CA CYS A 201 0.79 -7.99 0.87
C CYS A 201 0.99 -9.48 1.09
N PHE A 202 1.79 -9.82 2.11
CA PHE A 202 1.97 -11.19 2.58
C PHE A 202 1.18 -11.44 3.87
N SER A 203 0.74 -12.68 4.06
CA SER A 203 0.27 -13.16 5.36
C SER A 203 1.38 -13.09 6.42
N PRO A 204 1.08 -13.11 7.74
CA PRO A 204 2.11 -12.96 8.79
C PRO A 204 3.27 -13.95 8.71
N LYS A 205 3.00 -15.17 8.24
CA LYS A 205 4.02 -16.22 8.06
C LYS A 205 4.54 -16.30 6.62
N GLU A 206 4.17 -15.36 5.77
CA GLU A 206 4.56 -15.28 4.35
C GLU A 206 4.25 -16.51 3.50
N GLY A 207 3.41 -17.41 3.99
CA GLY A 207 2.96 -18.57 3.23
C GLY A 207 1.90 -18.23 2.17
N THR A 208 1.30 -17.04 2.24
CA THR A 208 0.32 -16.55 1.26
C THR A 208 0.65 -15.13 0.85
N CYS A 209 0.58 -14.86 -0.45
CA CYS A 209 0.62 -13.51 -1.02
C CYS A 209 -0.78 -13.13 -1.50
N TYR A 210 -1.26 -11.96 -1.11
CA TYR A 210 -2.53 -11.38 -1.56
C TYR A 210 -2.25 -10.25 -2.54
N ILE A 211 -2.98 -10.24 -3.66
CA ILE A 211 -2.87 -9.24 -4.71
C ILE A 211 -4.27 -8.81 -5.12
N SER A 212 -4.54 -7.51 -5.10
CA SER A 212 -5.80 -6.98 -5.62
C SER A 212 -5.75 -6.75 -7.13
N ASP A 213 -6.87 -6.99 -7.78
CA ASP A 213 -7.13 -6.59 -9.17
C ASP A 213 -8.27 -5.59 -9.17
N THR A 214 -7.97 -4.39 -9.62
CA THR A 214 -8.84 -3.21 -9.53
C THR A 214 -9.33 -2.76 -10.91
N GLU A 215 -9.43 -3.68 -11.86
CA GLU A 215 -9.82 -3.37 -13.25
C GLU A 215 -11.23 -2.77 -13.36
N PHE A 216 -12.10 -3.01 -12.36
CA PHE A 216 -13.42 -2.38 -12.26
C PHE A 216 -13.37 -0.85 -12.37
N ILE A 217 -12.28 -0.19 -11.93
CA ILE A 217 -12.06 1.26 -12.07
C ILE A 217 -10.79 1.51 -12.88
N HIS A 218 -10.93 2.12 -14.05
CA HIS A 218 -9.82 2.51 -14.89
C HIS A 218 -9.16 3.81 -14.40
N GLY A 219 -7.92 4.07 -14.79
CA GLY A 219 -7.18 5.26 -14.37
C GLY A 219 -7.77 6.59 -14.83
N ASN A 220 -8.62 6.59 -15.84
CA ASN A 220 -9.41 7.73 -16.30
C ASN A 220 -10.75 7.92 -15.57
N GLY A 221 -11.04 7.06 -14.56
CA GLY A 221 -12.28 7.08 -13.78
C GLY A 221 -13.45 6.31 -14.41
N HIS A 222 -13.27 5.65 -15.57
CA HIS A 222 -14.30 4.79 -16.15
C HIS A 222 -14.54 3.58 -15.24
N VAL A 223 -15.81 3.26 -15.00
CA VAL A 223 -16.25 2.10 -14.21
C VAL A 223 -16.77 1.02 -15.18
N ASP A 224 -16.23 -0.18 -15.06
CA ASP A 224 -16.59 -1.35 -15.87
C ASP A 224 -17.04 -2.50 -14.95
N PHE A 225 -18.35 -2.72 -14.87
CA PHE A 225 -18.97 -3.71 -13.99
C PHE A 225 -18.67 -5.17 -14.39
N GLU A 226 -18.12 -5.42 -15.57
CA GLU A 226 -17.73 -6.75 -16.03
C GLU A 226 -16.28 -7.12 -15.63
N ARG A 227 -15.56 -6.16 -15.01
CA ARG A 227 -14.15 -6.29 -14.66
C ARG A 227 -13.93 -6.54 -13.17
N ALA A 228 -12.72 -6.98 -12.86
CA ALA A 228 -12.36 -7.44 -11.53
C ALA A 228 -12.36 -6.32 -10.47
N SER A 229 -12.99 -6.59 -9.34
CA SER A 229 -12.86 -5.91 -8.06
C SER A 229 -12.48 -6.95 -7.00
N THR A 230 -11.35 -7.65 -7.19
CA THR A 230 -11.09 -8.95 -6.58
C THR A 230 -9.74 -8.95 -5.86
N ILE A 231 -9.69 -9.60 -4.71
CA ILE A 231 -8.43 -9.99 -4.06
C ILE A 231 -8.15 -11.44 -4.43
N TYR A 232 -6.98 -11.69 -5.01
CA TYR A 232 -6.47 -13.04 -5.27
C TYR A 232 -5.46 -13.44 -4.20
N ALA A 233 -5.47 -14.72 -3.84
CA ALA A 233 -4.48 -15.33 -2.97
C ALA A 233 -3.60 -16.30 -3.77
N TYR A 234 -2.32 -16.32 -3.43
CA TYR A 234 -1.32 -17.22 -3.96
C TYR A 234 -0.58 -17.92 -2.83
N ASP A 235 -0.28 -19.20 -2.99
CA ASP A 235 0.67 -19.87 -2.11
C ASP A 235 2.09 -19.41 -2.45
N VAL A 236 2.86 -19.07 -1.43
CA VAL A 236 4.29 -18.74 -1.57
C VAL A 236 5.09 -19.99 -1.26
N GLY A 237 5.82 -20.48 -2.23
CA GLY A 237 6.58 -21.72 -2.05
C GLY A 237 7.90 -21.74 -2.79
N ASP A 238 8.84 -22.53 -2.25
CA ASP A 238 10.16 -22.69 -2.86
C ASP A 238 10.11 -23.74 -3.97
N ARG A 239 10.63 -23.40 -5.14
CA ARG A 239 10.86 -24.30 -6.25
C ARG A 239 12.19 -23.94 -6.89
N ALA A 240 13.03 -24.94 -7.19
CA ALA A 240 14.31 -24.73 -7.84
C ALA A 240 15.14 -23.58 -7.21
N GLN A 241 15.21 -23.54 -5.88
CA GLN A 241 15.94 -22.52 -5.10
C GLN A 241 15.42 -21.08 -5.26
N SER A 242 14.16 -20.93 -5.63
CA SER A 242 13.53 -19.61 -5.79
C SER A 242 12.09 -19.60 -5.30
N LYS A 243 11.59 -18.43 -4.88
CA LYS A 243 10.19 -18.25 -4.49
C LYS A 243 9.30 -18.14 -5.73
N PHE A 244 8.16 -18.83 -5.66
CA PHE A 244 7.09 -18.78 -6.66
C PHE A 244 5.77 -18.43 -6.00
N LEU A 245 4.92 -17.72 -6.75
CA LEU A 245 3.50 -17.55 -6.43
C LEU A 245 2.72 -18.63 -7.18
N MET A 246 2.05 -19.51 -6.46
CA MET A 246 1.37 -20.70 -6.99
C MET A 246 -0.09 -20.71 -6.59
N ASN A 247 -0.88 -21.57 -7.25
CA ASN A 247 -2.26 -21.87 -6.85
C ASN A 247 -3.14 -20.62 -6.73
N ARG A 248 -3.11 -19.74 -7.76
CA ARG A 248 -3.99 -18.55 -7.81
C ARG A 248 -5.43 -18.95 -7.54
N ARG A 249 -6.06 -18.25 -6.60
CA ARG A 249 -7.47 -18.43 -6.26
C ARG A 249 -8.10 -17.10 -5.87
N VAL A 250 -9.39 -16.98 -6.12
CA VAL A 250 -10.18 -15.87 -5.59
C VAL A 250 -10.20 -15.98 -4.07
N PHE A 251 -9.85 -14.90 -3.38
CA PHE A 251 -9.91 -14.81 -1.93
C PHE A 251 -11.16 -14.04 -1.49
N ALA A 252 -11.37 -12.85 -2.04
CA ALA A 252 -12.50 -11.99 -1.71
C ALA A 252 -12.80 -11.02 -2.86
N MET A 253 -13.95 -10.36 -2.78
CA MET A 253 -14.35 -9.28 -3.68
C MET A 253 -14.82 -8.09 -2.84
N ALA A 254 -14.46 -6.87 -3.22
CA ALA A 254 -15.06 -5.67 -2.65
C ALA A 254 -16.46 -5.46 -3.22
N ASP A 255 -17.43 -5.21 -2.37
CA ASP A 255 -18.83 -4.94 -2.75
C ASP A 255 -19.04 -3.46 -3.12
N VAL A 256 -18.16 -2.56 -2.67
CA VAL A 256 -18.18 -1.14 -3.01
C VAL A 256 -16.82 -0.69 -3.52
N GLY A 257 -16.77 -0.21 -4.76
CA GLY A 257 -15.54 0.22 -5.41
C GLY A 257 -14.57 -0.94 -5.68
N VAL A 258 -13.31 -0.74 -5.35
CA VAL A 258 -12.22 -1.73 -5.54
C VAL A 258 -11.42 -1.91 -4.26
N PRO A 259 -10.82 -3.09 -4.02
CA PRO A 259 -9.88 -3.31 -2.93
C PRO A 259 -8.49 -2.77 -3.35
N ASP A 260 -8.15 -1.51 -3.00
CA ASP A 260 -6.90 -0.88 -3.43
C ASP A 260 -5.71 -1.33 -2.56
N GLY A 261 -5.33 -0.62 -1.52
CA GLY A 261 -4.24 -1.03 -0.62
C GLY A 261 -4.62 -2.23 0.25
N LEU A 262 -3.71 -3.18 0.42
CA LEU A 262 -3.89 -4.42 1.19
C LEU A 262 -2.86 -4.54 2.31
N LYS A 263 -3.28 -4.98 3.50
CA LYS A 263 -2.35 -5.40 4.58
C LYS A 263 -2.98 -6.50 5.43
N CYS A 264 -2.14 -7.28 6.12
CA CYS A 264 -2.58 -8.30 7.08
C CYS A 264 -2.25 -7.89 8.52
N ASP A 265 -3.10 -8.32 9.47
CA ASP A 265 -2.74 -8.31 10.88
C ASP A 265 -2.01 -9.63 11.27
N LEU A 266 -1.49 -9.70 12.51
CA LEU A 266 -0.79 -10.88 13.03
C LEU A 266 -1.69 -12.10 13.19
N ALA A 267 -3.02 -11.93 13.28
CA ALA A 267 -3.97 -13.03 13.30
C ALA A 267 -4.23 -13.60 11.89
N GLY A 268 -3.72 -12.93 10.84
CA GLY A 268 -3.88 -13.31 9.44
C GLY A 268 -5.14 -12.75 8.80
N ASN A 269 -5.88 -11.87 9.47
CA ASN A 269 -7.00 -11.19 8.83
C ASN A 269 -6.45 -10.26 7.74
N VAL A 270 -7.19 -10.19 6.63
CA VAL A 270 -6.84 -9.36 5.48
C VAL A 270 -7.69 -8.10 5.50
N TYR A 271 -7.03 -6.97 5.47
CA TYR A 271 -7.64 -5.64 5.43
C TYR A 271 -7.46 -5.05 4.04
N ALA A 272 -8.50 -4.42 3.51
CA ALA A 272 -8.42 -3.68 2.25
C ALA A 272 -9.05 -2.30 2.36
N ALA A 273 -8.38 -1.32 1.78
CA ALA A 273 -8.94 -0.01 1.51
C ALA A 273 -9.93 -0.12 0.34
N CYS A 274 -11.19 0.24 0.56
CA CYS A 274 -12.28 0.09 -0.40
C CYS A 274 -13.03 1.42 -0.63
N GLY A 275 -13.93 1.43 -1.60
CA GLY A 275 -14.68 2.62 -2.00
C GLY A 275 -15.61 3.21 -0.92
N ASP A 276 -15.94 2.44 0.12
CA ASP A 276 -16.76 2.87 1.27
C ASP A 276 -15.98 2.94 2.59
N GLY A 277 -14.71 2.53 2.60
CA GLY A 277 -13.86 2.54 3.79
C GLY A 277 -12.93 1.35 3.89
N LEU A 278 -12.75 0.80 5.10
CA LEU A 278 -11.87 -0.34 5.36
C LEU A 278 -12.70 -1.61 5.52
N SER A 279 -12.47 -2.59 4.67
CA SER A 279 -13.08 -3.92 4.78
C SER A 279 -12.12 -4.93 5.38
N VAL A 280 -12.62 -5.86 6.21
CA VAL A 280 -11.79 -6.84 6.93
C VAL A 280 -12.34 -8.25 6.70
N TRP A 281 -11.49 -9.14 6.20
CA TRP A 281 -11.80 -10.56 5.99
C TRP A 281 -10.97 -11.44 6.91
N SER A 282 -11.56 -12.55 7.35
CA SER A 282 -10.82 -13.61 8.03
C SER A 282 -9.77 -14.25 7.10
N PRO A 283 -8.81 -15.01 7.63
CA PRO A 283 -7.85 -15.77 6.80
C PRO A 283 -8.50 -16.72 5.79
N GLY A 284 -9.75 -17.11 6.04
CA GLY A 284 -10.55 -17.96 5.15
C GLY A 284 -11.38 -17.19 4.11
N GLY A 285 -11.27 -15.86 4.03
CA GLY A 285 -11.99 -15.03 3.05
C GLY A 285 -13.44 -14.66 3.44
N VAL A 286 -13.84 -14.89 4.69
CA VAL A 286 -15.16 -14.45 5.19
C VAL A 286 -15.08 -12.98 5.57
N LEU A 287 -15.97 -12.15 5.03
CA LEU A 287 -16.07 -10.73 5.42
C LEU A 287 -16.54 -10.64 6.87
N LEU A 288 -15.66 -10.11 7.72
CA LEU A 288 -15.93 -9.97 9.16
C LEU A 288 -16.68 -8.69 9.47
N GLY A 289 -16.32 -7.60 8.82
CA GLY A 289 -16.94 -6.30 9.02
C GLY A 289 -16.26 -5.19 8.23
N LYS A 290 -16.80 -3.98 8.40
CA LYS A 290 -16.28 -2.77 7.75
C LYS A 290 -16.22 -1.59 8.70
N VAL A 291 -15.28 -0.70 8.44
CA VAL A 291 -15.24 0.66 9.00
C VAL A 291 -15.57 1.63 7.88
N LEU A 292 -16.73 2.26 7.94
CA LEU A 292 -17.16 3.20 6.91
C LEU A 292 -16.43 4.53 7.07
N VAL A 293 -15.85 5.00 5.97
CA VAL A 293 -15.15 6.29 5.90
C VAL A 293 -15.75 7.10 4.75
N PRO A 294 -16.32 8.29 5.02
CA PRO A 294 -16.90 9.10 3.96
C PRO A 294 -15.91 9.41 2.85
N GLY A 295 -16.24 9.01 1.60
CA GLY A 295 -15.38 9.15 0.43
C GLY A 295 -14.43 7.97 0.20
N GLY A 296 -14.53 6.90 1.01
CA GLY A 296 -13.73 5.68 0.85
C GLY A 296 -12.26 5.84 1.23
N LEU A 297 -11.47 4.84 0.91
CA LEU A 297 -10.04 4.80 1.18
C LEU A 297 -9.30 4.29 -0.06
N ALA A 298 -8.08 4.79 -0.27
CA ALA A 298 -7.16 4.23 -1.26
C ALA A 298 -6.07 3.36 -0.62
N ASN A 299 -5.59 3.75 0.57
CA ASN A 299 -4.58 2.97 1.29
C ASN A 299 -4.70 3.21 2.81
N PHE A 300 -3.93 2.46 3.59
CA PHE A 300 -3.86 2.60 5.04
C PHE A 300 -2.55 2.01 5.57
N SER A 301 -2.24 2.25 6.83
CA SER A 301 -1.12 1.63 7.54
C SER A 301 -1.53 1.23 8.94
N PHE A 302 -0.99 0.13 9.44
CA PHE A 302 -1.02 -0.17 10.87
C PHE A 302 -0.03 0.74 11.59
N GLY A 303 -0.45 1.25 12.75
CA GLY A 303 0.36 1.96 13.72
C GLY A 303 0.66 1.09 14.93
N ARG A 304 0.86 1.74 16.08
CA ARG A 304 1.12 1.06 17.38
C ARG A 304 -0.21 0.69 18.06
N LYS A 305 -0.25 -0.44 18.78
CA LYS A 305 -1.31 -0.76 19.77
C LYS A 305 -2.73 -0.53 19.25
N GLY A 306 -3.12 -1.24 18.21
CA GLY A 306 -4.47 -1.13 17.66
C GLY A 306 -4.76 0.17 16.92
N GLU A 307 -3.75 0.96 16.57
CA GLU A 307 -3.90 2.16 15.76
C GLU A 307 -3.77 1.84 14.26
N LEU A 308 -4.66 2.39 13.45
CA LEU A 308 -4.55 2.35 11.99
C LEU A 308 -4.66 3.78 11.44
N PHE A 309 -3.81 4.08 10.48
CA PHE A 309 -3.80 5.34 9.73
C PHE A 309 -4.52 5.12 8.40
N LEU A 310 -5.67 5.77 8.19
CA LEU A 310 -6.49 5.58 7.00
C LEU A 310 -6.34 6.79 6.06
N LEU A 311 -5.99 6.54 4.82
CA LEU A 311 -5.64 7.55 3.82
C LEU A 311 -6.83 7.81 2.89
N ASN A 312 -7.41 8.99 3.01
CA ASN A 312 -8.65 9.40 2.33
C ASN A 312 -8.45 10.64 1.44
N GLY A 313 -7.31 10.77 0.79
CA GLY A 313 -7.01 11.94 -0.03
C GLY A 313 -6.70 13.18 0.81
N LYS A 314 -7.69 14.03 1.08
CA LYS A 314 -7.50 15.26 1.84
C LYS A 314 -7.40 15.07 3.35
N LYS A 315 -7.72 13.88 3.86
CA LYS A 315 -7.78 13.57 5.29
C LYS A 315 -6.92 12.39 5.64
N LEU A 316 -6.23 12.52 6.75
CA LEU A 316 -5.65 11.42 7.51
C LEU A 316 -6.61 11.10 8.66
N TRP A 317 -7.17 9.89 8.64
CA TRP A 317 -7.99 9.39 9.75
C TRP A 317 -7.17 8.47 10.64
N ILE A 318 -7.46 8.48 11.93
CA ILE A 318 -6.99 7.48 12.87
C ILE A 318 -8.16 6.64 13.30
N LEU A 319 -8.04 5.34 13.05
CA LEU A 319 -8.91 4.31 13.60
C LEU A 319 -8.19 3.67 14.79
N ARG A 320 -8.85 3.63 15.93
CA ARG A 320 -8.41 2.84 17.09
C ARG A 320 -9.32 1.62 17.23
N VAL A 321 -8.67 0.47 17.38
CA VAL A 321 -9.30 -0.83 17.61
C VAL A 321 -8.66 -1.49 18.83
N ALA A 322 -8.95 -2.77 19.10
CA ALA A 322 -8.34 -3.49 20.21
C ALA A 322 -6.80 -3.45 20.14
N ASP A 323 -6.13 -3.22 21.27
CA ASP A 323 -4.66 -3.16 21.38
C ASP A 323 -3.95 -4.45 20.94
N THR A 324 -4.70 -5.55 20.88
CA THR A 324 -4.23 -6.86 20.37
C THR A 324 -4.07 -6.90 18.85
N VAL A 325 -4.69 -5.98 18.13
CA VAL A 325 -4.57 -5.88 16.67
C VAL A 325 -3.25 -5.21 16.33
N LYS A 326 -2.40 -5.96 15.65
CA LYS A 326 -1.06 -5.51 15.22
C LYS A 326 -0.86 -5.87 13.76
N GLY A 327 -0.31 -4.96 12.99
CA GLY A 327 0.05 -5.22 11.59
C GLY A 327 1.21 -6.22 11.49
N ALA A 328 1.13 -7.13 10.53
CA ALA A 328 2.15 -8.16 10.33
C ALA A 328 3.55 -7.58 10.02
N LEU A 329 3.60 -6.47 9.28
CA LEU A 329 4.85 -5.82 8.90
C LEU A 329 5.46 -4.98 10.05
N VAL A 330 4.61 -4.26 10.80
CA VAL A 330 5.06 -3.40 11.91
C VAL A 330 5.76 -4.20 13.01
N ASN A 331 5.32 -5.45 13.22
CA ASN A 331 5.93 -6.30 14.23
C ASN A 331 7.32 -6.83 13.84
N ARG A 332 7.67 -6.87 12.54
CA ARG A 332 9.01 -7.29 12.09
C ARG A 332 10.07 -6.23 12.38
N GLU A 333 9.72 -4.96 12.26
CA GLU A 333 10.61 -3.87 12.62
C GLU A 333 10.87 -3.84 14.11
N SER A 334 9.87 -4.09 14.97
CA SER A 334 10.06 -4.13 16.42
C SER A 334 10.92 -5.31 16.88
N LEU A 335 10.85 -6.46 16.22
CA LEU A 335 11.67 -7.64 16.57
C LEU A 335 13.16 -7.42 16.28
N ARG A 336 13.52 -6.60 15.30
CA ARG A 336 14.93 -6.25 15.01
C ARG A 336 15.57 -5.39 16.10
N TYR A 337 14.79 -4.67 16.89
CA TYR A 337 15.26 -3.80 17.96
C TYR A 337 15.20 -4.47 19.35
N GLU A 338 14.42 -5.57 19.52
CA GLU A 338 14.35 -6.33 20.77
C GLU A 338 15.49 -7.36 20.93
N GLU A 339 16.23 -7.69 19.85
CA GLU A 339 17.40 -8.59 19.89
C GLU A 339 18.72 -7.88 20.24
N VAL A 340 18.70 -6.60 20.56
CA VAL A 340 19.91 -5.76 20.83
C VAL A 340 19.98 -5.25 22.27
N ASP A 341 19.11 -5.70 23.19
CA ASP A 341 19.20 -5.39 24.63
C ASP A 341 19.80 -6.56 25.46
#